data_85f671980ccccb84ab1d5a46120d0d79
#
_entry.id   85f671980ccccb84ab1d5a46120d0d79
#
_cell.length_a   1.000
_cell.length_b   1.000
_cell.length_c   1.000
_cell.angle_alpha   90.00
_cell.angle_beta   90.00
_cell.angle_gamma   90.00
#
_symmetry.space_group_name_H-M   'P 1'
#
loop_
_entity.id
_entity.type
_entity.pdbx_description
1 polymer ?
#
loop_
_entity_poly.entity_id
_entity_poly.type
_entity_poly.pdbx_seq_one_letter_code
_entity_poly.pdbx_strand_id
1 'polypeptide(L)'
;YTNDELYDIMSKSKIMVCFPQCDTNPGRAGNIETLTIRYWEAMLSGCVIIGRAPNELINLIGYNPVIEVDWERAQEQLEEILFCIENFQSLVDKNYKVAQKYAPWESRMPFFIQKLRKEGYEML
;
A
#
# COMPACT_ATOMS: atom_id res chain seq x y z
N TYR A 1 -8.52 -3.68 18.81
CA TYR A 1 -8.13 -2.25 18.78
C TYR A 1 -9.22 -1.41 18.12
N THR A 2 -9.46 -0.22 18.64
CA THR A 2 -10.27 0.79 17.96
C THR A 2 -9.48 1.34 16.76
N ASN A 3 -10.18 2.03 15.82
CA ASN A 3 -9.50 2.67 14.70
C ASN A 3 -8.48 3.73 15.17
N ASP A 4 -8.81 4.51 16.20
CA ASP A 4 -7.92 5.52 16.75
C ASP A 4 -6.65 4.90 17.36
N GLU A 5 -6.80 3.78 18.08
CA GLU A 5 -5.68 3.04 18.64
C GLU A 5 -4.77 2.47 17.53
N LEU A 6 -5.36 1.92 16.47
CA LEU A 6 -4.62 1.41 15.33
C LEU A 6 -3.81 2.51 14.64
N TYR A 7 -4.45 3.65 14.37
CA TYR A 7 -3.76 4.79 13.72
C TYR A 7 -2.66 5.37 14.59
N ASP A 8 -2.83 5.38 15.91
CA ASP A 8 -1.78 5.80 16.83
C ASP A 8 -0.56 4.87 16.76
N ILE A 9 -0.79 3.56 16.76
CA ILE A 9 0.28 2.56 16.61
C ILE A 9 0.99 2.72 15.26
N MET A 10 0.23 2.86 14.18
CA MET A 10 0.78 3.03 12.83
C MET A 10 1.65 4.28 12.72
N SER A 11 1.22 5.40 13.31
CA SER A 11 1.95 6.66 13.26
C SER A 11 3.30 6.61 13.99
N LYS A 12 3.46 5.69 14.92
CA LYS A 12 4.68 5.48 15.70
C LYS A 12 5.56 4.35 15.15
N SER A 13 5.06 3.60 14.18
CA SER A 13 5.78 2.47 13.59
C SER A 13 6.76 2.95 12.52
N LYS A 14 7.94 2.36 12.50
CA LYS A 14 8.95 2.66 11.46
C LYS A 14 8.75 1.82 10.21
N ILE A 15 8.31 0.58 10.39
CA ILE A 15 8.11 -0.40 9.32
C ILE A 15 6.72 -1.00 9.47
N MET A 16 6.05 -1.18 8.34
CA MET A 16 4.81 -1.95 8.25
C MET A 16 4.95 -3.05 7.22
N VAL A 17 4.38 -4.22 7.54
CA VAL A 17 4.36 -5.37 6.64
C VAL A 17 3.00 -5.40 5.93
N CYS A 18 3.03 -5.35 4.61
CA CYS A 18 1.81 -5.38 3.80
C CYS A 18 1.92 -6.40 2.67
N PHE A 19 0.93 -7.29 2.59
CA PHE A 19 0.79 -8.27 1.51
C PHE A 19 -0.63 -8.25 0.96
N PRO A 20 -0.83 -8.54 -0.33
CA PRO A 20 -2.18 -8.77 -0.85
C PRO A 20 -2.84 -9.96 -0.15
N GLN A 21 -4.17 -9.92 0.00
CA GLN A 21 -4.90 -11.01 0.66
C GLN A 21 -4.77 -12.35 -0.05
N CYS A 22 -4.55 -12.35 -1.36
CA CYS A 22 -4.31 -13.59 -2.09
C CYS A 22 -3.05 -14.32 -1.64
N ASP A 23 -2.06 -13.59 -1.08
CA ASP A 23 -0.84 -14.19 -0.53
C ASP A 23 -1.05 -14.68 0.91
N THR A 24 -1.76 -13.90 1.73
CA THR A 24 -1.90 -14.15 3.18
C THR A 24 -3.13 -14.98 3.54
N ASN A 25 -4.18 -14.90 2.75
CA ASN A 25 -5.42 -15.62 2.99
C ASN A 25 -6.07 -16.10 1.67
N PRO A 26 -5.40 -17.03 0.95
CA PRO A 26 -5.90 -17.51 -0.34
C PRO A 26 -7.25 -18.24 -0.24
N GLY A 27 -7.58 -18.79 0.93
CA GLY A 27 -8.88 -19.45 1.17
C GLY A 27 -10.05 -18.47 1.09
N ARG A 28 -9.83 -17.18 1.39
CA ARG A 28 -10.85 -16.13 1.32
C ARG A 28 -10.81 -15.36 0.01
N ALA A 29 -9.63 -14.96 -0.43
CA ALA A 29 -9.43 -14.11 -1.61
C ALA A 29 -9.20 -14.89 -2.90
N GLY A 30 -8.86 -16.19 -2.81
CA GLY A 30 -8.48 -16.99 -3.98
C GLY A 30 -7.20 -16.48 -4.60
N ASN A 31 -7.17 -16.42 -5.92
CA ASN A 31 -6.04 -15.90 -6.70
C ASN A 31 -6.21 -14.42 -7.09
N ILE A 32 -7.25 -13.77 -6.58
CA ILE A 32 -7.54 -12.38 -6.94
C ILE A 32 -6.65 -11.46 -6.10
N GLU A 33 -5.80 -10.71 -6.77
CA GLU A 33 -4.97 -9.68 -6.18
C GLU A 33 -5.78 -8.39 -6.04
N THR A 34 -5.87 -7.85 -4.83
CA THR A 34 -6.63 -6.63 -4.56
C THR A 34 -5.78 -5.60 -3.82
N LEU A 35 -6.02 -4.33 -4.18
CA LEU A 35 -5.47 -3.20 -3.45
C LEU A 35 -6.36 -2.93 -2.24
N THR A 36 -5.84 -3.21 -1.05
CA THR A 36 -6.56 -2.97 0.19
C THR A 36 -6.24 -1.60 0.77
N ILE A 37 -7.11 -1.11 1.64
CA ILE A 37 -6.94 0.17 2.33
C ILE A 37 -5.64 0.21 3.16
N ARG A 38 -5.14 -0.94 3.59
CA ARG A 38 -3.93 -1.03 4.42
C ARG A 38 -2.71 -0.37 3.78
N TYR A 39 -2.57 -0.46 2.46
CA TYR A 39 -1.47 0.18 1.74
C TYR A 39 -1.53 1.70 1.87
N TRP A 40 -2.72 2.28 1.69
CA TRP A 40 -2.93 3.72 1.84
C TRP A 40 -2.69 4.18 3.27
N GLU A 41 -3.18 3.42 4.24
CA GLU A 41 -2.96 3.73 5.65
C GLU A 41 -1.46 3.72 5.99
N ALA A 42 -0.72 2.72 5.51
CA ALA A 42 0.73 2.63 5.72
C ALA A 42 1.48 3.79 5.08
N MET A 43 1.14 4.14 3.84
CA MET A 43 1.76 5.26 3.13
C MET A 43 1.50 6.59 3.84
N LEU A 44 0.29 6.81 4.33
CA LEU A 44 -0.10 8.02 5.06
C LEU A 44 0.48 8.07 6.47
N SER A 45 0.83 6.93 7.05
CA SER A 45 1.44 6.87 8.38
C SER A 45 2.94 7.17 8.39
N GLY A 46 3.56 7.32 7.23
CA GLY A 46 4.99 7.62 7.14
C GLY A 46 5.89 6.46 7.49
N CYS A 47 5.45 5.23 7.23
CA CYS A 47 6.21 4.01 7.48
C CYS A 47 6.94 3.54 6.22
N VAL A 48 8.07 2.87 6.41
CA VAL A 48 8.65 2.04 5.36
C VAL A 48 7.80 0.78 5.24
N ILE A 49 7.36 0.44 4.04
CA ILE A 49 6.51 -0.71 3.81
C ILE A 49 7.34 -1.85 3.23
N ILE A 50 7.29 -3.00 3.84
CA ILE A 50 7.94 -4.21 3.35
C ILE A 50 6.88 -5.28 3.07
N GLY A 51 7.07 -6.07 2.03
CA GLY A 51 6.14 -7.12 1.65
C GLY A 51 6.02 -7.24 0.15
N ARG A 52 4.82 -7.09 -0.37
CA ARG A 52 4.55 -7.08 -1.81
C ARG A 52 3.40 -6.11 -2.12
N ALA A 53 3.60 -5.29 -3.12
CA ALA A 53 2.54 -4.40 -3.60
C ALA A 53 1.71 -5.11 -4.68
N PRO A 54 0.38 -4.95 -4.68
CA PRO A 54 -0.44 -5.43 -5.80
C PRO A 54 -0.13 -4.63 -7.06
N ASN A 55 -0.23 -5.28 -8.21
CA ASN A 55 0.02 -4.64 -9.50
C ASN A 55 -0.90 -3.45 -9.74
N GLU A 56 -2.12 -3.51 -9.25
CA GLU A 56 -3.08 -2.41 -9.31
C GLU A 56 -2.50 -1.12 -8.71
N LEU A 57 -1.86 -1.22 -7.55
CA LEU A 57 -1.24 -0.07 -6.88
C LEU A 57 -0.08 0.48 -7.69
N ILE A 58 0.82 -0.39 -8.13
CA ILE A 58 2.00 0.00 -8.93
C ILE A 58 1.56 0.70 -10.23
N ASN A 59 0.57 0.14 -10.92
CA ASN A 59 0.05 0.73 -12.14
C ASN A 59 -0.64 2.09 -11.90
N LEU A 60 -1.33 2.22 -10.78
CA LEU A 60 -2.04 3.46 -10.44
C LEU A 60 -1.06 4.61 -10.15
N ILE A 61 -0.03 4.36 -9.36
CA ILE A 61 0.88 5.42 -8.89
C ILE A 61 2.17 5.52 -9.70
N GLY A 62 2.48 4.54 -10.55
CA GLY A 62 3.62 4.56 -11.48
C GLY A 62 4.96 4.12 -10.91
N TYR A 63 5.00 3.60 -9.68
CA TYR A 63 6.20 3.05 -9.06
C TYR A 63 5.83 2.06 -7.95
N ASN A 64 6.80 1.28 -7.47
CA ASN A 64 6.58 0.34 -6.37
C ASN A 64 6.84 1.02 -5.02
N PRO A 65 5.81 1.28 -4.19
CA PRO A 65 5.97 1.92 -2.89
C PRO A 65 6.44 0.97 -1.79
N VAL A 66 6.50 -0.33 -2.08
CA VAL A 66 6.79 -1.39 -1.12
C VAL A 66 8.16 -1.98 -1.44
N ILE A 67 8.97 -2.20 -0.41
CA ILE A 67 10.20 -2.96 -0.53
C ILE A 67 9.84 -4.44 -0.53
N GLU A 68 10.10 -5.13 -1.64
CA GLU A 68 9.78 -6.54 -1.74
C GLU A 68 10.62 -7.36 -0.77
N VAL A 69 9.96 -8.27 -0.06
CA VAL A 69 10.63 -9.12 0.91
C VAL A 69 11.45 -10.19 0.21
N ASP A 70 12.70 -10.34 0.65
CA ASP A 70 13.56 -11.46 0.28
C ASP A 70 13.40 -12.55 1.32
N TRP A 71 12.63 -13.59 1.00
CA TRP A 71 12.28 -14.65 1.93
C TRP A 71 13.49 -15.45 2.42
N GLU A 72 14.54 -15.53 1.62
CA GLU A 72 15.77 -16.23 2.01
C GLU A 72 16.58 -15.45 3.04
N ARG A 73 16.45 -14.13 3.02
CA ARG A 73 17.21 -13.20 3.88
C ARG A 73 16.31 -12.23 4.63
N ALA A 74 15.08 -12.62 4.93
CA ALA A 74 14.06 -11.70 5.48
C ALA A 74 14.52 -11.01 6.76
N GLN A 75 15.12 -11.74 7.69
CA GLN A 75 15.62 -11.18 8.95
C GLN A 75 16.75 -10.19 8.71
N GLU A 76 17.72 -10.56 7.89
CA GLU A 76 18.84 -9.69 7.55
C GLU A 76 18.36 -8.42 6.83
N GLN A 77 17.40 -8.57 5.91
CA GLN A 77 16.79 -7.45 5.20
C GLN A 77 16.13 -6.47 6.16
N LEU A 78 15.36 -6.96 7.12
CA LEU A 78 14.74 -6.11 8.15
C LEU A 78 15.78 -5.37 8.99
N GLU A 79 16.84 -6.07 9.40
CA GLU A 79 17.90 -5.46 10.18
C GLU A 79 18.64 -4.38 9.38
N GLU A 80 18.92 -4.62 8.10
CA GLU A 80 19.54 -3.66 7.21
C GLU A 80 18.67 -2.41 7.03
N ILE A 81 17.36 -2.59 6.82
CA ILE A 81 16.41 -1.48 6.69
C ILE A 81 16.36 -0.65 7.99
N LEU A 82 16.28 -1.30 9.14
CA LEU A 82 16.26 -0.60 10.43
C LEU A 82 17.57 0.14 10.72
N PHE A 83 18.69 -0.45 10.35
CA PHE A 83 19.99 0.18 10.55
C PHE A 83 20.17 1.44 9.70
N CYS A 84 19.65 1.41 8.46
CA CYS A 84 19.73 2.51 7.51
C CYS A 84 18.37 3.16 7.25
N ILE A 85 17.48 3.20 8.24
CA ILE A 85 16.09 3.66 8.08
C ILE A 85 16.01 5.05 7.45
N GLU A 86 16.95 5.91 7.73
CA GLU A 86 17.02 7.28 7.20
C GLU A 86 17.19 7.32 5.69
N ASN A 87 17.82 6.29 5.10
CA ASN A 87 18.00 6.20 3.65
C ASN A 87 16.68 5.99 2.90
N PHE A 88 15.62 5.58 3.60
CA PHE A 88 14.29 5.36 3.03
C PHE A 88 13.37 6.57 3.18
N GLN A 89 13.85 7.66 3.77
CA GLN A 89 13.01 8.85 4.00
C GLN A 89 12.46 9.43 2.69
N SER A 90 13.24 9.44 1.62
CA SER A 90 12.77 9.91 0.30
C SER A 90 11.60 9.09 -0.21
N LEU A 91 11.66 7.77 -0.05
CA LEU A 91 10.57 6.87 -0.44
C LEU A 91 9.33 7.11 0.43
N VAL A 92 9.51 7.23 1.74
CA VAL A 92 8.43 7.51 2.68
C VAL A 92 7.73 8.83 2.35
N ASP A 93 8.49 9.89 2.08
CA ASP A 93 7.95 11.20 1.72
C ASP A 93 7.19 11.15 0.40
N LYS A 94 7.71 10.45 -0.59
CA LYS A 94 7.06 10.25 -1.89
C LYS A 94 5.76 9.47 -1.72
N ASN A 95 5.77 8.39 -0.94
CA ASN A 95 4.58 7.59 -0.65
C ASN A 95 3.49 8.43 0.02
N TYR A 96 3.87 9.24 0.99
CA TYR A 96 2.94 10.12 1.69
C TYR A 96 2.24 11.10 0.73
N LYS A 97 3.00 11.78 -0.10
CA LYS A 97 2.45 12.74 -1.08
C LYS A 97 1.54 12.06 -2.10
N VAL A 98 1.96 10.89 -2.60
CA VAL A 98 1.18 10.14 -3.58
C VAL A 98 -0.11 9.61 -2.96
N ALA A 99 -0.05 9.11 -1.72
CA ALA A 99 -1.24 8.64 -1.02
C ALA A 99 -2.25 9.77 -0.77
N GLN A 100 -1.80 10.97 -0.44
CA GLN A 100 -2.68 12.14 -0.30
C GLN A 100 -3.43 12.45 -1.61
N LYS A 101 -2.79 12.20 -2.75
CA LYS A 101 -3.39 12.44 -4.06
C LYS A 101 -4.38 11.33 -4.48
N TYR A 102 -4.04 10.06 -4.27
CA TYR A 102 -4.79 8.93 -4.82
C TYR A 102 -5.68 8.20 -3.80
N ALA A 103 -5.40 8.28 -2.51
CA ALA A 103 -6.19 7.59 -1.50
C ALA A 103 -7.61 8.14 -1.35
N PRO A 104 -7.87 9.46 -1.41
CA PRO A 104 -9.22 9.97 -1.30
C PRO A 104 -10.13 9.42 -2.40
N TRP A 105 -11.33 9.01 -2.03
CA TRP A 105 -12.30 8.41 -2.94
C TRP A 105 -12.63 9.35 -4.11
N GLU A 106 -12.73 10.65 -3.83
CA GLU A 106 -13.02 11.69 -4.83
C GLU A 106 -12.00 11.69 -5.97
N SER A 107 -10.75 11.41 -5.66
CA SER A 107 -9.68 11.38 -6.68
C SER A 107 -9.80 10.18 -7.62
N ARG A 108 -10.46 9.10 -7.18
CA ARG A 108 -10.63 7.87 -7.96
C ARG A 108 -11.94 7.78 -8.69
N MET A 109 -12.94 8.56 -8.30
CA MET A 109 -14.26 8.53 -8.92
C MET A 109 -14.26 8.79 -10.42
N PRO A 110 -13.50 9.78 -10.96
CA PRO A 110 -13.44 10.00 -12.41
C PRO A 110 -12.97 8.76 -13.19
N PHE A 111 -11.99 8.05 -12.67
CA PHE A 111 -11.48 6.81 -13.30
C PHE A 111 -12.54 5.70 -13.28
N PHE A 112 -13.23 5.55 -12.16
CA PHE A 112 -14.30 4.58 -12.00
C PHE A 112 -15.46 4.84 -12.96
N ILE A 113 -15.90 6.09 -13.05
CA ILE A 113 -16.98 6.51 -13.97
C ILE A 113 -16.57 6.26 -15.42
N GLN A 114 -15.34 6.63 -15.78
CA GLN A 114 -14.82 6.41 -17.13
C GLN A 114 -14.81 4.92 -17.49
N LYS A 115 -14.38 4.08 -16.57
CA LYS A 115 -14.36 2.63 -16.77
C LYS A 115 -15.77 2.06 -16.95
N LEU A 116 -16.71 2.49 -16.13
CA LEU A 116 -18.11 2.05 -16.26
C LEU A 116 -18.69 2.43 -17.63
N ARG A 117 -18.44 3.65 -18.10
CA ARG A 117 -18.88 4.11 -19.42
C ARG A 117 -18.27 3.25 -20.54
N LYS A 118 -17.00 2.94 -20.41
CA LYS A 118 -16.27 2.10 -21.38
C LYS A 118 -16.85 0.69 -21.46
N GLU A 119 -17.36 0.16 -20.35
CA GLU A 119 -18.02 -1.14 -20.28
C GLU A 119 -19.51 -1.10 -20.70
N GLY A 120 -20.01 0.05 -21.14
CA GLY A 120 -21.37 0.21 -21.63
C GLY A 120 -22.42 0.61 -20.60
N TYR A 121 -22.02 0.99 -19.39
CA TYR A 121 -22.96 1.46 -18.39
C TYR A 121 -23.26 2.96 -18.59
N GLU A 122 -24.54 3.31 -18.51
CA GLU A 122 -24.96 4.70 -18.53
C GLU A 122 -24.93 5.27 -17.12
N MET A 123 -24.32 6.45 -16.99
CA MET A 123 -24.25 7.19 -15.73
C MET A 123 -25.15 8.41 -15.79
N LEU A 124 -25.97 8.56 -14.80
CA LEU A 124 -26.86 9.72 -14.64
C LEU A 124 -26.10 10.96 -14.17
#